data_715520937156507e38d6df73b517c363
#
_entry.id   715520937156507e38d6df73b517c363
#
_cell.length_a   1.000
_cell.length_b   1.000
_cell.length_c   1.000
_cell.angle_alpha   90.00
_cell.angle_beta   90.00
_cell.angle_gamma   90.00
#
_symmetry.space_group_name_H-M   'P 1'
#
loop_
_entity.id
_entity.type
_entity.pdbx_description
1 polymer ?
#
loop_
_entity_poly.entity_id
_entity_poly.type
_entity_poly.pdbx_seq_one_letter_code
_entity_poly.pdbx_strand_id
1 'polypeptide(L)'
;MKATIIPALTAVVILASAAGFAQTAPPPGTRADTAFVTVQPQGQWLTSRFVGQAVSNQAGQNIGDINDLLFDKTGRISAAVIGVGGFLGIGEKSVAIPFGSLAFTADATGKRVVTIPLSKEQLQAAPSFEPTERTAYMRAKEQASEMGHKAIDKASELKDMAGKKIEDMRGGPTPK
;
A
#
# COMPACT_ATOMS: atom_id res chain seq x y z
N MET A 1 30.90 -82.21 49.49
CA MET A 1 32.14 -81.77 48.86
C MET A 1 31.77 -80.48 48.17
N LYS A 2 32.32 -79.44 48.74
CA LYS A 2 31.90 -78.05 48.37
C LYS A 2 33.10 -77.35 47.66
N ALA A 3 32.87 -77.02 46.39
CA ALA A 3 33.86 -76.20 45.65
C ALA A 3 33.44 -74.73 45.65
N THR A 4 34.19 -73.87 46.24
CA THR A 4 33.98 -72.46 46.30
C THR A 4 34.73 -71.82 45.13
N ILE A 5 34.00 -71.18 44.22
CA ILE A 5 34.61 -70.43 43.12
C ILE A 5 34.49 -68.94 43.45
N ILE A 6 35.65 -68.27 43.54
CA ILE A 6 35.78 -66.84 43.72
C ILE A 6 35.82 -66.18 42.34
N PRO A 7 34.90 -65.29 41.99
CA PRO A 7 35.07 -64.49 40.76
C PRO A 7 35.98 -63.31 41.01
N ALA A 8 36.96 -63.16 40.13
CA ALA A 8 37.89 -62.05 40.07
C ALA A 8 37.14 -60.78 39.60
N LEU A 9 37.28 -59.72 40.37
CA LEU A 9 36.74 -58.40 40.11
C LEU A 9 37.67 -57.70 39.13
N THR A 10 37.30 -57.65 37.84
CA THR A 10 37.99 -56.82 36.83
C THR A 10 37.40 -55.41 36.87
N ALA A 11 38.21 -54.47 37.40
CA ALA A 11 37.90 -53.07 37.37
C ALA A 11 38.12 -52.50 35.94
N VAL A 12 37.02 -52.21 35.26
CA VAL A 12 37.03 -51.48 33.98
C VAL A 12 37.11 -50.00 34.29
N VAL A 13 38.26 -49.37 34.04
CA VAL A 13 38.44 -47.93 34.09
C VAL A 13 37.89 -47.35 32.78
N ILE A 14 36.71 -46.75 32.83
CA ILE A 14 36.13 -45.99 31.70
C ILE A 14 36.77 -44.61 31.69
N LEU A 15 37.75 -44.37 30.80
CA LEU A 15 38.22 -43.06 30.47
C LEU A 15 37.11 -42.31 29.70
N ALA A 16 36.38 -41.45 30.38
CA ALA A 16 35.43 -40.54 29.73
C ALA A 16 36.23 -39.47 28.98
N SER A 17 36.42 -39.67 27.69
CA SER A 17 36.92 -38.63 26.80
C SER A 17 35.81 -37.57 26.66
N ALA A 18 35.96 -36.45 27.36
CA ALA A 18 35.15 -35.24 27.10
C ALA A 18 35.54 -34.68 25.74
N ALA A 19 34.86 -35.14 24.67
CA ALA A 19 34.89 -34.45 23.41
C ALA A 19 34.19 -33.10 23.60
N GLY A 20 34.96 -32.06 23.83
CA GLY A 20 34.49 -30.70 23.82
C GLY A 20 33.93 -30.41 22.45
N PHE A 21 32.62 -30.28 22.36
CA PHE A 21 31.97 -29.68 21.19
C PHE A 21 32.41 -28.20 21.16
N ALA A 22 33.52 -27.93 20.46
CA ALA A 22 33.84 -26.58 20.05
C ALA A 22 32.65 -26.09 19.18
N GLN A 23 31.72 -25.37 19.80
CA GLN A 23 30.76 -24.55 19.05
C GLN A 23 31.60 -23.55 18.27
N THR A 24 31.84 -23.88 17.02
CA THR A 24 32.35 -22.94 16.05
C THR A 24 31.28 -21.86 15.93
N ALA A 25 31.50 -20.71 16.60
CA ALA A 25 30.68 -19.53 16.36
C ALA A 25 30.65 -19.30 14.84
N PRO A 26 29.49 -19.02 14.25
CA PRO A 26 29.46 -18.70 12.85
C PRO A 26 30.37 -17.50 12.58
N PRO A 27 31.13 -17.51 11.49
CA PRO A 27 32.07 -16.43 11.18
C PRO A 27 31.30 -15.10 11.20
N PRO A 28 31.86 -14.04 11.82
CA PRO A 28 31.21 -12.74 11.84
C PRO A 28 31.09 -12.24 10.41
N GLY A 29 29.83 -12.10 9.95
CA GLY A 29 29.49 -11.32 8.78
C GLY A 29 29.91 -11.94 7.45
N THR A 30 29.23 -13.00 7.04
CA THR A 30 28.91 -13.07 5.63
C THR A 30 28.03 -11.84 5.35
N ARG A 31 28.64 -10.75 4.85
CA ARG A 31 27.86 -9.73 4.14
C ARG A 31 26.93 -10.52 3.24
N ALA A 32 25.62 -10.35 3.44
CA ALA A 32 24.66 -10.84 2.48
C ALA A 32 25.23 -10.40 1.12
N ASP A 33 25.60 -11.36 0.28
CA ASP A 33 25.97 -11.07 -1.11
C ASP A 33 24.86 -10.18 -1.62
N THR A 34 25.19 -8.93 -1.91
CA THR A 34 24.24 -7.99 -2.46
C THR A 34 24.00 -8.44 -3.88
N ALA A 35 23.22 -9.51 -4.02
CA ALA A 35 22.81 -10.03 -5.30
C ALA A 35 21.89 -8.99 -5.93
N PHE A 36 22.35 -8.40 -7.02
CA PHE A 36 21.55 -7.48 -7.80
C PHE A 36 20.38 -8.25 -8.45
N VAL A 37 19.15 -7.76 -8.28
CA VAL A 37 18.00 -8.30 -9.00
C VAL A 37 17.96 -7.64 -10.37
N THR A 38 18.36 -8.39 -11.40
CA THR A 38 18.45 -7.89 -12.79
C THR A 38 17.15 -8.04 -13.58
N VAL A 39 16.25 -8.93 -13.13
CA VAL A 39 14.95 -9.18 -13.77
C VAL A 39 13.90 -9.28 -12.68
N GLN A 40 12.74 -8.70 -12.93
CA GLN A 40 11.60 -8.81 -12.00
C GLN A 40 11.12 -10.27 -11.93
N PRO A 41 11.13 -10.92 -10.75
CA PRO A 41 10.60 -12.27 -10.61
C PRO A 41 9.09 -12.32 -10.89
N GLN A 42 8.62 -13.47 -11.37
CA GLN A 42 7.18 -13.69 -11.55
C GLN A 42 6.43 -13.55 -10.21
N GLY A 43 5.26 -12.96 -10.24
CA GLY A 43 4.44 -12.73 -9.04
C GLY A 43 4.87 -11.55 -8.18
N GLN A 44 5.99 -10.88 -8.49
CA GLN A 44 6.36 -9.62 -7.86
C GLN A 44 5.85 -8.44 -8.67
N TRP A 45 5.59 -7.34 -7.99
CA TRP A 45 5.04 -6.15 -8.61
C TRP A 45 5.80 -4.90 -8.19
N LEU A 46 5.98 -4.00 -9.14
CA LEU A 46 6.58 -2.70 -8.87
C LEU A 46 5.59 -1.84 -8.06
N THR A 47 6.05 -1.17 -7.03
CA THR A 47 5.24 -0.24 -6.22
C THR A 47 4.58 0.84 -7.08
N SER A 48 5.30 1.34 -8.10
CA SER A 48 4.78 2.32 -9.06
C SER A 48 3.58 1.82 -9.89
N ARG A 49 3.33 0.51 -9.90
CA ARG A 49 2.15 -0.10 -10.55
C ARG A 49 0.96 -0.24 -9.60
N PHE A 50 1.15 0.02 -8.31
CA PHE A 50 0.09 0.04 -7.32
C PHE A 50 -0.51 1.43 -7.15
N VAL A 51 0.33 2.44 -7.06
CA VAL A 51 -0.12 3.83 -6.96
C VAL A 51 -0.86 4.21 -8.24
N GLY A 52 -2.08 4.70 -8.10
CA GLY A 52 -3.01 4.98 -9.21
C GLY A 52 -3.79 3.75 -9.70
N GLN A 53 -3.62 2.58 -9.09
CA GLN A 53 -4.41 1.40 -9.43
C GLN A 53 -5.83 1.53 -8.88
N ALA A 54 -6.82 1.38 -9.77
CA ALA A 54 -8.22 1.38 -9.39
C ALA A 54 -8.55 0.21 -8.46
N VAL A 55 -9.36 0.49 -7.45
CA VAL A 55 -9.88 -0.46 -6.47
C VAL A 55 -11.38 -0.59 -6.64
N SER A 56 -11.86 -1.83 -6.72
CA SER A 56 -13.29 -2.14 -6.83
C SER A 56 -13.77 -2.92 -5.60
N ASN A 57 -15.07 -2.90 -5.36
CA ASN A 57 -15.68 -3.81 -4.41
C ASN A 57 -15.95 -5.18 -5.04
N GLN A 58 -16.47 -6.13 -4.26
CA GLN A 58 -16.83 -7.47 -4.75
C GLN A 58 -17.94 -7.45 -5.82
N ALA A 59 -18.75 -6.40 -5.88
CA ALA A 59 -19.76 -6.21 -6.92
C ALA A 59 -19.19 -5.58 -8.20
N GLY A 60 -17.87 -5.34 -8.29
CA GLY A 60 -17.21 -4.75 -9.46
C GLY A 60 -17.37 -3.22 -9.55
N GLN A 61 -17.94 -2.58 -8.55
CA GLN A 61 -18.09 -1.13 -8.56
C GLN A 61 -16.74 -0.48 -8.20
N ASN A 62 -16.33 0.53 -8.94
CA ASN A 62 -15.15 1.33 -8.64
C ASN A 62 -15.39 2.13 -7.35
N ILE A 63 -14.47 1.99 -6.39
CA ILE A 63 -14.48 2.66 -5.10
C ILE A 63 -13.57 3.88 -5.11
N GLY A 64 -12.44 3.77 -5.79
CA GLY A 64 -11.39 4.76 -5.83
C GLY A 64 -10.07 4.19 -6.31
N ASP A 65 -8.98 4.85 -5.98
CA ASP A 65 -7.63 4.48 -6.42
C ASP A 65 -6.67 4.33 -5.23
N ILE A 66 -5.64 3.50 -5.37
CA ILE A 66 -4.56 3.42 -4.39
C ILE A 66 -3.69 4.66 -4.53
N ASN A 67 -3.65 5.48 -3.49
CA ASN A 67 -2.86 6.71 -3.45
C ASN A 67 -1.45 6.48 -2.91
N ASP A 68 -1.31 5.58 -1.91
CA ASP A 68 -0.03 5.30 -1.28
C ASP A 68 -0.02 3.93 -0.59
N LEU A 69 1.17 3.49 -0.17
CA LEU A 69 1.39 2.27 0.59
C LEU A 69 2.17 2.60 1.86
N LEU A 70 1.73 2.06 2.98
CA LEU A 70 2.42 2.19 4.26
C LEU A 70 3.32 1.00 4.49
N PHE A 71 4.58 1.27 4.79
CA PHE A 71 5.56 0.27 5.21
C PHE A 71 5.70 0.32 6.73
N ASP A 72 5.77 -0.83 7.34
CA ASP A 72 6.12 -0.94 8.74
C ASP A 72 7.65 -0.81 8.94
N LYS A 73 8.09 -0.75 10.20
CA LYS A 73 9.51 -0.65 10.57
C LYS A 73 10.37 -1.85 10.10
N THR A 74 9.76 -2.93 9.65
CA THR A 74 10.45 -4.10 9.10
C THR A 74 10.56 -4.06 7.58
N GLY A 75 10.03 -3.02 6.94
CA GLY A 75 10.00 -2.86 5.49
C GLY A 75 8.88 -3.65 4.79
N ARG A 76 7.90 -4.16 5.53
CA ARG A 76 6.73 -4.86 4.98
C ARG A 76 5.59 -3.88 4.75
N ILE A 77 4.84 -4.09 3.67
CA ILE A 77 3.63 -3.30 3.42
C ILE A 77 2.58 -3.68 4.47
N SER A 78 2.17 -2.70 5.27
CA SER A 78 1.18 -2.86 6.35
C SER A 78 -0.22 -2.44 5.92
N ALA A 79 -0.33 -1.37 5.13
CA ALA A 79 -1.61 -0.84 4.69
C ALA A 79 -1.51 -0.21 3.29
N ALA A 80 -2.65 -0.04 2.64
CA ALA A 80 -2.82 0.79 1.46
C ALA A 80 -3.71 1.98 1.80
N VAL A 81 -3.33 3.16 1.31
CA VAL A 81 -4.13 4.37 1.39
C VAL A 81 -4.94 4.47 0.11
N ILE A 82 -6.26 4.44 0.25
CA ILE A 82 -7.21 4.51 -0.86
C ILE A 82 -7.87 5.88 -0.87
N GLY A 83 -7.89 6.53 -2.02
CA GLY A 83 -8.67 7.72 -2.27
C GLY A 83 -10.10 7.32 -2.65
N VAL A 84 -11.08 7.68 -1.84
CA VAL A 84 -12.48 7.27 -2.00
C VAL A 84 -13.35 8.44 -2.40
N GLY A 85 -14.08 8.28 -3.50
CA GLY A 85 -14.97 9.33 -4.01
C GLY A 85 -14.21 10.45 -4.72
N GLY A 86 -14.83 11.64 -4.78
CA GLY A 86 -14.29 12.76 -5.55
C GLY A 86 -14.44 12.59 -7.07
N PHE A 87 -14.04 13.61 -7.79
CA PHE A 87 -13.99 13.60 -9.25
C PHE A 87 -12.58 14.02 -9.69
N LEU A 88 -11.88 13.16 -10.41
CA LEU A 88 -10.50 13.38 -10.85
C LEU A 88 -9.54 13.76 -9.70
N GLY A 89 -9.73 13.15 -8.53
CA GLY A 89 -8.91 13.40 -7.35
C GLY A 89 -9.30 14.64 -6.53
N ILE A 90 -10.35 15.36 -6.94
CA ILE A 90 -10.87 16.54 -6.23
C ILE A 90 -11.96 16.08 -5.25
N GLY A 91 -11.82 16.45 -3.95
CA GLY A 91 -12.79 16.09 -2.91
C GLY A 91 -12.78 14.61 -2.52
N GLU A 92 -11.72 13.87 -2.85
CA GLU A 92 -11.59 12.49 -2.40
C GLU A 92 -11.18 12.41 -0.92
N LYS A 93 -11.67 11.38 -0.25
CA LYS A 93 -11.31 11.05 1.12
C LYS A 93 -10.24 9.96 1.13
N SER A 94 -9.12 10.21 1.78
CA SER A 94 -8.09 9.19 2.00
C SER A 94 -8.48 8.28 3.15
N VAL A 95 -8.45 6.97 2.92
CA VAL A 95 -8.72 5.93 3.92
C VAL A 95 -7.59 4.89 3.87
N ALA A 96 -6.95 4.61 5.00
CA ALA A 96 -5.96 3.54 5.10
C ALA A 96 -6.65 2.24 5.51
N ILE A 97 -6.40 1.18 4.74
CA ILE A 97 -6.89 -0.18 5.05
C ILE A 97 -5.72 -1.15 5.13
N PRO A 98 -5.81 -2.21 5.98
CA PRO A 98 -4.77 -3.24 6.04
C PRO A 98 -4.50 -3.84 4.66
N PHE A 99 -3.23 -3.97 4.27
CA PHE A 99 -2.86 -4.48 2.95
C PHE A 99 -3.40 -5.90 2.70
N GLY A 100 -3.49 -6.73 3.74
CA GLY A 100 -4.06 -8.07 3.66
C GLY A 100 -5.57 -8.12 3.37
N SER A 101 -6.28 -6.99 3.41
CA SER A 101 -7.68 -6.90 3.02
C SER A 101 -7.88 -6.70 1.53
N LEU A 102 -6.80 -6.46 0.77
CA LEU A 102 -6.86 -6.35 -0.68
C LEU A 102 -6.72 -7.74 -1.31
N ALA A 103 -7.61 -8.06 -2.23
CA ALA A 103 -7.48 -9.23 -3.08
C ALA A 103 -6.95 -8.78 -4.46
N PHE A 104 -5.97 -9.53 -4.97
CA PHE A 104 -5.32 -9.24 -6.24
C PHE A 104 -5.63 -10.38 -7.21
N THR A 105 -6.34 -10.07 -8.27
CA THR A 105 -6.73 -11.01 -9.32
C THR A 105 -6.32 -10.47 -10.69
N ALA A 106 -6.43 -11.30 -11.72
CA ALA A 106 -6.35 -10.86 -13.10
C ALA A 106 -7.72 -11.04 -13.75
N ASP A 107 -8.14 -10.07 -14.57
CA ASP A 107 -9.33 -10.21 -15.40
C ASP A 107 -9.05 -11.13 -16.60
N ALA A 108 -10.07 -11.35 -17.42
CA ALA A 108 -9.99 -12.21 -18.61
C ALA A 108 -8.93 -11.73 -19.63
N THR A 109 -8.50 -10.47 -19.57
CA THR A 109 -7.46 -9.89 -20.43
C THR A 109 -6.06 -9.96 -19.80
N GLY A 110 -5.94 -10.51 -18.58
CA GLY A 110 -4.70 -10.55 -17.81
C GLY A 110 -4.37 -9.22 -17.10
N LYS A 111 -5.27 -8.24 -17.14
CA LYS A 111 -5.11 -6.99 -16.42
C LYS A 111 -5.36 -7.22 -14.93
N ARG A 112 -4.51 -6.65 -14.10
CA ARG A 112 -4.66 -6.73 -12.64
C ARG A 112 -5.93 -6.03 -12.18
N VAL A 113 -6.67 -6.69 -11.30
CA VAL A 113 -7.83 -6.15 -10.61
C VAL A 113 -7.55 -6.19 -9.10
N VAL A 114 -7.76 -5.07 -8.43
CA VAL A 114 -7.67 -4.96 -6.98
C VAL A 114 -9.07 -4.84 -6.43
N THR A 115 -9.42 -5.75 -5.53
CA THR A 115 -10.74 -5.75 -4.89
C THR A 115 -10.64 -5.72 -3.38
N ILE A 116 -11.66 -5.15 -2.74
CA ILE A 116 -11.81 -5.11 -1.29
C ILE A 116 -13.22 -5.57 -0.89
N PRO A 117 -13.38 -6.17 0.29
CA PRO A 117 -14.70 -6.62 0.78
C PRO A 117 -15.49 -5.49 1.47
N LEU A 118 -15.26 -4.23 1.10
CA LEU A 118 -15.91 -3.07 1.68
C LEU A 118 -16.68 -2.30 0.61
N SER A 119 -17.81 -1.70 1.00
CA SER A 119 -18.57 -0.82 0.12
C SER A 119 -18.00 0.60 0.12
N LYS A 120 -18.39 1.39 -0.88
CA LYS A 120 -18.00 2.79 -0.98
C LYS A 120 -18.52 3.60 0.23
N GLU A 121 -19.72 3.32 0.65
CA GLU A 121 -20.39 3.97 1.80
C GLU A 121 -19.65 3.66 3.11
N GLN A 122 -19.24 2.42 3.31
CA GLN A 122 -18.44 2.01 4.46
C GLN A 122 -17.12 2.76 4.52
N LEU A 123 -16.43 2.92 3.38
CA LEU A 123 -15.19 3.68 3.32
C LEU A 123 -15.41 5.18 3.49
N GLN A 124 -16.51 5.71 2.97
CA GLN A 124 -16.87 7.12 3.19
C GLN A 124 -17.17 7.41 4.66
N ALA A 125 -17.74 6.44 5.39
CA ALA A 125 -18.00 6.55 6.83
C ALA A 125 -16.74 6.27 7.70
N ALA A 126 -15.70 5.63 7.14
CA ALA A 126 -14.48 5.32 7.86
C ALA A 126 -13.71 6.60 8.27
N PRO A 127 -12.84 6.56 9.29
CA PRO A 127 -11.97 7.69 9.62
C PRO A 127 -11.09 8.08 8.44
N SER A 128 -10.87 9.39 8.26
CA SER A 128 -9.89 9.88 7.29
C SER A 128 -8.48 9.53 7.74
N PHE A 129 -7.64 9.12 6.80
CA PHE A 129 -6.22 8.89 7.05
C PHE A 129 -5.45 10.21 6.96
N GLU A 130 -4.75 10.55 8.02
CA GLU A 130 -3.87 11.72 8.09
C GLU A 130 -2.41 11.24 8.10
N PRO A 131 -1.63 11.47 7.03
CA PRO A 131 -0.23 11.07 7.01
C PRO A 131 0.61 11.98 7.93
N THR A 132 1.52 11.36 8.69
CA THR A 132 2.48 12.09 9.52
C THR A 132 3.51 12.84 8.66
N GLU A 133 3.82 12.28 7.49
CA GLU A 133 4.73 12.89 6.51
C GLU A 133 4.00 13.08 5.18
N ARG A 134 3.99 14.29 4.66
CA ARG A 134 3.42 14.55 3.33
C ARG A 134 4.43 14.18 2.25
N THR A 135 4.11 13.15 1.49
CA THR A 135 4.93 12.76 0.33
C THR A 135 4.90 13.84 -0.77
N ALA A 136 5.90 13.84 -1.64
CA ALA A 136 5.93 14.74 -2.80
C ALA A 136 4.70 14.52 -3.71
N TYR A 137 4.25 13.28 -3.85
CA TYR A 137 3.04 12.93 -4.60
C TYR A 137 1.78 13.55 -4.00
N MET A 138 1.60 13.43 -2.68
CA MET A 138 0.44 14.02 -1.98
C MET A 138 0.43 15.54 -2.10
N ARG A 139 1.60 16.18 -1.97
CA ARG A 139 1.72 17.63 -2.20
C ARG A 139 1.38 18.03 -3.63
N ALA A 140 1.85 17.29 -4.62
CA ALA A 140 1.54 17.55 -6.01
C ALA A 140 0.04 17.35 -6.32
N LYS A 141 -0.59 16.34 -5.74
CA LYS A 141 -2.02 16.07 -5.87
C LYS A 141 -2.87 17.18 -5.23
N GLU A 142 -2.50 17.62 -4.04
CA GLU A 142 -3.15 18.73 -3.33
C GLU A 142 -3.07 20.03 -4.16
N GLN A 143 -1.89 20.36 -4.69
CA GLN A 143 -1.70 21.51 -5.58
C GLN A 143 -2.52 21.40 -6.87
N ALA A 144 -2.58 20.24 -7.47
CA ALA A 144 -3.42 20.01 -8.66
C ALA A 144 -4.91 20.18 -8.35
N SER A 145 -5.36 19.68 -7.19
CA SER A 145 -6.73 19.85 -6.69
C SER A 145 -7.05 21.34 -6.47
N GLU A 146 -6.18 22.07 -5.80
CA GLU A 146 -6.38 23.52 -5.57
C GLU A 146 -6.42 24.30 -6.87
N MET A 147 -5.55 23.99 -7.83
CA MET A 147 -5.60 24.61 -9.16
C MET A 147 -6.91 24.28 -9.90
N GLY A 148 -7.40 23.04 -9.77
CA GLY A 148 -8.67 22.60 -10.32
C GLY A 148 -9.84 23.41 -9.74
N HIS A 149 -9.91 23.57 -8.43
CA HIS A 149 -10.93 24.40 -7.77
C HIS A 149 -10.88 25.85 -8.25
N LYS A 150 -9.70 26.46 -8.26
CA LYS A 150 -9.53 27.85 -8.76
C LYS A 150 -9.94 28.01 -10.21
N ALA A 151 -9.70 27.01 -11.06
CA ALA A 151 -10.12 27.04 -12.47
C ALA A 151 -11.65 26.94 -12.63
N ILE A 152 -12.30 26.12 -11.81
CA ILE A 152 -13.77 25.98 -11.78
C ILE A 152 -14.42 27.28 -11.30
N ASP A 153 -13.91 27.86 -10.21
CA ASP A 153 -14.42 29.12 -9.65
C ASP A 153 -14.30 30.26 -10.68
N LYS A 154 -13.14 30.35 -11.33
CA LYS A 154 -12.90 31.37 -12.34
C LYS A 154 -13.78 31.18 -13.59
N ALA A 155 -14.03 29.93 -14.00
CA ALA A 155 -14.94 29.62 -15.10
C ALA A 155 -16.39 30.00 -14.75
N SER A 156 -16.81 29.78 -13.51
CA SER A 156 -18.12 30.19 -13.01
C SER A 156 -18.27 31.71 -13.02
N GLU A 157 -17.28 32.43 -12.51
CA GLU A 157 -17.26 33.89 -12.49
C GLU A 157 -17.32 34.51 -13.92
N LEU A 158 -16.57 33.92 -14.87
CA LEU A 158 -16.61 34.34 -16.28
C LEU A 158 -17.99 34.09 -16.90
N LYS A 159 -18.63 32.98 -16.56
CA LYS A 159 -19.98 32.66 -17.03
C LYS A 159 -21.01 33.67 -16.52
N ASP A 160 -20.92 34.04 -15.24
CA ASP A 160 -21.81 35.01 -14.63
C ASP A 160 -21.60 36.43 -15.21
N MET A 161 -20.35 36.82 -15.45
CA MET A 161 -20.03 38.08 -16.14
C MET A 161 -20.54 38.12 -17.57
N ALA A 162 -20.40 37.02 -18.31
CA ALA A 162 -20.92 36.91 -19.66
C ALA A 162 -22.45 36.96 -19.69
N GLY A 163 -23.10 36.30 -18.72
CA GLY A 163 -24.56 36.36 -18.55
C GLY A 163 -25.06 37.78 -18.32
N LYS A 164 -24.46 38.52 -17.39
CA LYS A 164 -24.77 39.93 -17.13
C LYS A 164 -24.58 40.81 -18.36
N LYS A 165 -23.48 40.63 -19.07
CA LYS A 165 -23.20 41.43 -20.29
C LYS A 165 -24.23 41.17 -21.42
N ILE A 166 -24.72 39.94 -21.55
CA ILE A 166 -25.77 39.59 -22.51
C ILE A 166 -27.09 40.24 -22.10
N GLU A 167 -27.40 40.29 -20.81
CA GLU A 167 -28.63 40.88 -20.28
C GLU A 167 -28.61 42.42 -20.46
N ASP A 168 -27.49 43.08 -20.20
CA ASP A 168 -27.29 44.51 -20.44
C ASP A 168 -27.45 44.88 -21.94
N MET A 169 -26.96 44.01 -22.84
CA MET A 169 -27.14 44.24 -24.30
C MET A 169 -28.58 43.98 -24.78
N ARG A 170 -29.34 43.17 -24.07
CA ARG A 170 -30.76 42.91 -24.40
C ARG A 170 -31.72 43.95 -23.86
N GLY A 171 -31.31 44.69 -22.80
CA GLY A 171 -32.09 45.71 -22.12
C GLY A 171 -31.88 47.13 -22.67
N GLY A 172 -31.23 47.28 -23.85
CA GLY A 172 -31.06 48.59 -24.51
C GLY A 172 -32.39 49.25 -24.83
N PRO A 173 -32.46 50.60 -24.75
CA PRO A 173 -33.74 51.33 -24.88
C PRO A 173 -34.36 51.10 -26.25
N THR A 174 -35.62 50.65 -26.21
CA THR A 174 -36.48 50.63 -27.39
C THR A 174 -36.57 52.06 -27.96
N PRO A 175 -36.20 52.30 -29.21
CA PRO A 175 -36.39 53.63 -29.79
C PRO A 175 -37.88 53.94 -29.90
N LYS A 176 -38.28 55.15 -29.45
CA LYS A 176 -39.63 55.69 -29.64
C LYS A 176 -39.85 56.02 -31.09
#